data_4add10865fe51e0f6af681af198a2ea1
#
_entry.id   4add10865fe51e0f6af681af198a2ea1
#
_cell.length_a   1.000
_cell.length_b   1.000
_cell.length_c   1.000
_cell.angle_alpha   90.00
_cell.angle_beta   90.00
_cell.angle_gamma   90.00
#
_symmetry.space_group_name_H-M   'P 1'
#
loop_
_entity.id
_entity.type
_entity.pdbx_description
1 polymer ?
#
loop_
_entity_poly.entity_id
_entity_poly.type
_entity_poly.pdbx_seq_one_letter_code
_entity_poly.pdbx_strand_id
1 'polypeptide(L)'
;MDIEGMKQAGDVRGLIRHLDHNNDDLQWRAADALGSLGEIALEPLLKILSYHKIHVRIGAIEALSEIKSPRSVDPLIQTLMTDEDHEVRWVAALALGEIGDTRAIPSLLSSLRDKDRYVRYGSAKALEKMGWAATTDQERAYYLIGLQDWKALHKMGSPAVGPLIETIREKNPSTRAKIVELLGEMRTDDAKKACENALGDADPSVRWAAIIASKKCGISTTRLPLVVSRRPWTTPSPFGVAILNFFFCGIGYHFLQKWYGYLLFMCYMTAMVFVQLYTGTLFPFIYAYPFTWIVAVHSYYMVKHMHDL
;
A
#
# COMPACT_ATOMS: atom_id res chain seq x y z
N MET A 1 30.89 27.73 4.38
CA MET A 1 31.69 26.85 3.53
C MET A 1 30.68 25.95 2.82
N ASP A 2 30.82 25.74 1.53
CA ASP A 2 29.93 24.82 0.80
C ASP A 2 30.28 23.36 1.12
N ILE A 3 29.40 22.43 0.75
CA ILE A 3 29.58 20.99 1.07
C ILE A 3 30.90 20.46 0.51
N GLU A 4 31.27 20.87 -0.70
CA GLU A 4 32.52 20.42 -1.33
C GLU A 4 33.75 20.95 -0.56
N GLY A 5 33.74 22.21 -0.13
CA GLY A 5 34.80 22.78 0.70
C GLY A 5 34.91 22.10 2.07
N MET A 6 33.78 21.69 2.67
CA MET A 6 33.80 20.90 3.91
C MET A 6 34.34 19.50 3.70
N LYS A 7 34.00 18.84 2.57
CA LYS A 7 34.55 17.53 2.18
C LYS A 7 36.07 17.59 2.04
N GLN A 8 36.59 18.59 1.29
CA GLN A 8 38.02 18.76 1.11
C GLN A 8 38.74 19.09 2.44
N ALA A 9 38.10 19.81 3.34
CA ALA A 9 38.64 20.13 4.67
C ALA A 9 38.49 18.98 5.68
N GLY A 10 37.76 17.92 5.38
CA GLY A 10 37.46 16.84 6.33
C GLY A 10 36.56 17.28 7.46
N ASP A 11 35.71 18.32 7.27
CA ASP A 11 34.83 18.85 8.29
C ASP A 11 33.57 17.97 8.48
N VAL A 12 33.76 16.82 9.11
CA VAL A 12 32.67 15.87 9.44
C VAL A 12 31.55 16.54 10.26
N ARG A 13 31.89 17.44 11.20
CA ARG A 13 30.87 18.10 12.03
C ARG A 13 30.04 19.08 11.22
N GLY A 14 30.64 19.80 10.30
CA GLY A 14 29.96 20.69 9.38
C GLY A 14 28.99 19.92 8.49
N LEU A 15 29.44 18.81 7.89
CA LEU A 15 28.61 17.96 7.06
C LEU A 15 27.43 17.32 7.83
N ILE A 16 27.65 16.83 9.07
CA ILE A 16 26.56 16.29 9.90
C ILE A 16 25.48 17.35 10.17
N ARG A 17 25.84 18.62 10.36
CA ARG A 17 24.85 19.70 10.51
C ARG A 17 24.01 19.90 9.25
N HIS A 18 24.56 19.58 8.07
CA HIS A 18 23.80 19.67 6.81
C HIS A 18 22.84 18.49 6.62
N LEU A 19 23.04 17.34 7.30
CA LEU A 19 22.02 16.28 7.36
C LEU A 19 20.73 16.79 8.06
N ASP A 20 20.83 17.80 8.93
CA ASP A 20 19.68 18.40 9.62
C ASP A 20 19.10 19.62 8.90
N HIS A 21 19.43 19.82 7.64
CA HIS A 21 18.92 20.94 6.84
C HIS A 21 17.52 20.63 6.29
N ASN A 22 16.68 21.65 6.03
CA ASN A 22 15.34 21.48 5.47
C ASN A 22 15.30 21.27 3.94
N ASN A 23 16.45 21.12 3.30
CA ASN A 23 16.58 20.93 1.86
C ASN A 23 17.16 19.53 1.60
N ASP A 24 16.39 18.66 0.95
CA ASP A 24 16.72 17.26 0.68
C ASP A 24 17.99 17.13 -0.19
N ASP A 25 18.22 18.04 -1.15
CA ASP A 25 19.44 18.03 -1.98
C ASP A 25 20.70 18.26 -1.12
N LEU A 26 20.62 19.17 -0.15
CA LEU A 26 21.73 19.41 0.76
C LEU A 26 21.95 18.25 1.73
N GLN A 27 20.88 17.60 2.20
CA GLN A 27 20.99 16.40 3.03
C GLN A 27 21.69 15.27 2.28
N TRP A 28 21.21 14.99 1.05
CA TRP A 28 21.80 13.94 0.22
C TRP A 28 23.26 14.20 -0.11
N ARG A 29 23.62 15.42 -0.53
CA ARG A 29 25.02 15.79 -0.81
C ARG A 29 25.91 15.74 0.41
N ALA A 30 25.37 16.02 1.59
CA ALA A 30 26.10 15.91 2.85
C ALA A 30 26.34 14.44 3.22
N ALA A 31 25.35 13.56 3.00
CA ALA A 31 25.50 12.11 3.21
C ALA A 31 26.57 11.51 2.28
N ASP A 32 26.52 11.85 0.98
CA ASP A 32 27.51 11.45 -0.01
C ASP A 32 28.93 11.93 0.37
N ALA A 33 29.05 13.19 0.75
CA ALA A 33 30.34 13.74 1.21
C ALA A 33 30.86 13.01 2.46
N LEU A 34 30.01 12.68 3.42
CA LEU A 34 30.35 11.92 4.62
C LEU A 34 30.78 10.49 4.26
N GLY A 35 30.05 9.83 3.35
CA GLY A 35 30.43 8.51 2.82
C GLY A 35 31.83 8.52 2.19
N SER A 36 32.07 9.51 1.33
CA SER A 36 33.36 9.69 0.66
C SER A 36 34.54 9.95 1.61
N LEU A 37 34.31 10.50 2.81
CA LEU A 37 35.34 10.70 3.84
C LEU A 37 35.79 9.37 4.50
N GLY A 38 35.04 8.31 4.33
CA GLY A 38 35.40 6.98 4.82
C GLY A 38 35.48 6.87 6.35
N GLU A 39 36.47 6.14 6.84
CA GLU A 39 36.64 5.82 8.28
C GLU A 39 36.71 7.05 9.20
N ILE A 40 37.09 8.24 8.69
CA ILE A 40 37.13 9.47 9.49
C ILE A 40 35.71 9.86 9.97
N ALA A 41 34.70 9.61 9.14
CA ALA A 41 33.31 9.92 9.47
C ALA A 41 32.61 8.80 10.27
N LEU A 42 33.17 7.60 10.35
CA LEU A 42 32.53 6.41 10.90
C LEU A 42 32.01 6.61 12.33
N GLU A 43 32.89 6.96 13.27
CA GLU A 43 32.49 7.11 14.69
C GLU A 43 31.46 8.22 14.93
N PRO A 44 31.58 9.43 14.32
CA PRO A 44 30.53 10.44 14.38
C PRO A 44 29.19 9.96 13.82
N LEU A 45 29.19 9.19 12.68
CA LEU A 45 27.97 8.67 12.07
C LEU A 45 27.28 7.62 12.95
N LEU A 46 28.05 6.70 13.55
CA LEU A 46 27.50 5.70 14.47
C LEU A 46 26.78 6.36 15.66
N LYS A 47 27.28 7.48 16.18
CA LYS A 47 26.65 8.21 17.29
C LYS A 47 25.32 8.84 16.95
N ILE A 48 25.11 9.23 15.70
CA ILE A 48 23.88 9.88 15.27
C ILE A 48 22.82 8.91 14.73
N LEU A 49 23.05 7.60 14.71
CA LEU A 49 22.04 6.60 14.41
C LEU A 49 20.85 6.62 15.38
N SER A 50 21.04 7.12 16.61
CA SER A 50 19.99 7.33 17.62
C SER A 50 19.47 8.77 17.69
N TYR A 51 19.77 9.61 16.72
CA TYR A 51 19.33 11.00 16.73
C TYR A 51 17.81 11.11 16.55
N HIS A 52 17.18 12.09 17.19
CA HIS A 52 15.71 12.19 17.24
C HIS A 52 15.04 12.47 15.88
N LYS A 53 15.76 13.06 14.90
CA LYS A 53 15.24 13.38 13.58
C LYS A 53 15.48 12.24 12.58
N ILE A 54 14.43 11.77 11.93
CA ILE A 54 14.43 10.65 10.99
C ILE A 54 15.43 10.87 9.85
N HIS A 55 15.37 12.02 9.18
CA HIS A 55 16.21 12.34 8.03
C HIS A 55 17.71 12.35 8.37
N VAL A 56 18.08 12.73 9.61
CA VAL A 56 19.48 12.66 10.06
C VAL A 56 19.94 11.21 10.23
N ARG A 57 19.08 10.34 10.77
CA ARG A 57 19.38 8.90 10.87
C ARG A 57 19.51 8.27 9.49
N ILE A 58 18.61 8.60 8.56
CA ILE A 58 18.65 8.12 7.17
C ILE A 58 19.97 8.54 6.51
N GLY A 59 20.32 9.83 6.54
CA GLY A 59 21.58 10.31 5.95
C GLY A 59 22.81 9.69 6.57
N ALA A 60 22.80 9.40 7.89
CA ALA A 60 23.87 8.67 8.56
C ALA A 60 23.99 7.22 8.04
N ILE A 61 22.86 6.53 7.84
CA ILE A 61 22.84 5.16 7.33
C ILE A 61 23.34 5.12 5.87
N GLU A 62 22.92 6.07 5.04
CA GLU A 62 23.37 6.20 3.66
C GLU A 62 24.89 6.40 3.59
N ALA A 63 25.44 7.31 4.40
CA ALA A 63 26.90 7.50 4.49
C ALA A 63 27.63 6.24 4.97
N LEU A 64 27.10 5.54 5.99
CA LEU A 64 27.67 4.27 6.49
C LEU A 64 27.63 3.16 5.43
N SER A 65 26.57 3.14 4.61
CA SER A 65 26.43 2.22 3.48
C SER A 65 27.52 2.41 2.43
N GLU A 66 27.96 3.63 2.19
CA GLU A 66 29.03 3.95 1.26
C GLU A 66 30.41 3.63 1.84
N ILE A 67 30.63 3.92 3.14
CA ILE A 67 31.88 3.58 3.85
C ILE A 67 32.15 2.07 3.86
N LYS A 68 31.10 1.25 3.92
CA LYS A 68 31.16 -0.22 3.95
C LYS A 68 32.05 -0.81 5.05
N SER A 69 32.17 -0.11 6.18
CA SER A 69 32.98 -0.60 7.29
C SER A 69 32.27 -1.77 8.02
N PRO A 70 32.97 -2.90 8.27
CA PRO A 70 32.42 -3.99 9.08
C PRO A 70 31.99 -3.57 10.47
N ARG A 71 32.48 -2.44 11.00
CA ARG A 71 32.14 -1.88 12.30
C ARG A 71 30.75 -1.27 12.33
N SER A 72 30.16 -0.91 11.17
CA SER A 72 28.79 -0.39 11.08
C SER A 72 27.73 -1.48 11.07
N VAL A 73 28.09 -2.76 10.86
CA VAL A 73 27.14 -3.86 10.68
C VAL A 73 26.26 -4.05 11.91
N ASP A 74 26.84 -4.23 13.09
CA ASP A 74 26.08 -4.47 14.31
C ASP A 74 25.18 -3.28 14.71
N PRO A 75 25.66 -2.01 14.65
CA PRO A 75 24.76 -0.84 14.83
C PRO A 75 23.62 -0.76 13.81
N LEU A 76 23.87 -1.07 12.54
CA LEU A 76 22.82 -1.09 11.52
C LEU A 76 21.83 -2.23 11.71
N ILE A 77 22.28 -3.40 12.17
CA ILE A 77 21.40 -4.50 12.60
C ILE A 77 20.50 -4.04 13.75
N GLN A 78 21.06 -3.38 14.74
CA GLN A 78 20.26 -2.84 15.84
C GLN A 78 19.22 -1.84 15.33
N THR A 79 19.60 -0.90 14.47
CA THR A 79 18.69 0.08 13.85
C THR A 79 17.58 -0.64 13.09
N LEU A 80 17.90 -1.62 12.24
CA LEU A 80 16.92 -2.42 11.51
C LEU A 80 15.90 -3.09 12.43
N MET A 81 16.34 -3.59 13.57
CA MET A 81 15.48 -4.37 14.48
C MET A 81 14.67 -3.51 15.44
N THR A 82 15.14 -2.32 15.79
CA THR A 82 14.58 -1.55 16.92
C THR A 82 14.10 -0.13 16.60
N ASP A 83 14.45 0.44 15.45
CA ASP A 83 14.00 1.79 15.12
C ASP A 83 12.47 1.85 14.99
N GLU A 84 11.86 2.87 15.56
CA GLU A 84 10.40 3.05 15.53
C GLU A 84 9.90 3.35 14.12
N ASP A 85 10.71 4.08 13.34
CA ASP A 85 10.35 4.51 12.01
C ASP A 85 10.68 3.45 10.95
N HIS A 86 9.72 3.18 10.09
CA HIS A 86 9.86 2.15 9.06
C HIS A 86 10.80 2.56 7.92
N GLU A 87 10.93 3.86 7.62
CA GLU A 87 11.85 4.34 6.59
C GLU A 87 13.29 4.13 7.04
N VAL A 88 13.59 4.41 8.31
CA VAL A 88 14.92 4.17 8.88
C VAL A 88 15.26 2.67 8.87
N ARG A 89 14.30 1.80 9.27
CA ARG A 89 14.52 0.34 9.19
C ARG A 89 14.73 -0.12 7.74
N TRP A 90 13.96 0.40 6.81
CA TRP A 90 14.09 0.09 5.39
C TRP A 90 15.46 0.44 4.85
N VAL A 91 15.93 1.68 5.09
CA VAL A 91 17.26 2.14 4.64
C VAL A 91 18.37 1.34 5.33
N ALA A 92 18.21 0.98 6.61
CA ALA A 92 19.17 0.12 7.31
C ALA A 92 19.27 -1.28 6.68
N ALA A 93 18.13 -1.86 6.26
CA ALA A 93 18.15 -3.14 5.53
C ALA A 93 18.93 -3.04 4.21
N LEU A 94 18.68 -1.98 3.42
CA LEU A 94 19.39 -1.75 2.18
C LEU A 94 20.91 -1.55 2.40
N ALA A 95 21.28 -0.74 3.40
CA ALA A 95 22.67 -0.49 3.78
C ALA A 95 23.41 -1.79 4.16
N LEU A 96 22.76 -2.68 4.92
CA LEU A 96 23.33 -4.00 5.25
C LEU A 96 23.57 -4.85 4.00
N GLY A 97 22.67 -4.77 3.02
CA GLY A 97 22.83 -5.42 1.71
C GLY A 97 23.99 -4.83 0.88
N GLU A 98 24.21 -3.50 0.97
CA GLU A 98 25.35 -2.82 0.30
C GLU A 98 26.70 -3.19 0.92
N ILE A 99 26.74 -3.32 2.26
CA ILE A 99 27.94 -3.74 2.99
C ILE A 99 28.26 -5.22 2.69
N GLY A 100 27.25 -6.07 2.58
CA GLY A 100 27.38 -7.46 2.19
C GLY A 100 27.96 -8.39 3.27
N ASP A 101 27.98 -7.98 4.54
CA ASP A 101 28.50 -8.81 5.64
C ASP A 101 27.46 -9.87 6.05
N THR A 102 27.87 -11.13 6.00
CA THR A 102 26.98 -12.28 6.28
C THR A 102 26.39 -12.30 7.71
N ARG A 103 26.97 -11.58 8.66
CA ARG A 103 26.39 -11.38 10.01
C ARG A 103 25.01 -10.75 9.97
N ALA A 104 24.67 -9.99 8.93
CA ALA A 104 23.36 -9.37 8.77
C ALA A 104 22.26 -10.34 8.34
N ILE A 105 22.58 -11.51 7.77
CA ILE A 105 21.60 -12.43 7.20
C ILE A 105 20.50 -12.82 8.21
N PRO A 106 20.79 -13.24 9.46
CA PRO A 106 19.73 -13.63 10.42
C PRO A 106 18.75 -12.48 10.72
N SER A 107 19.25 -11.25 10.82
CA SER A 107 18.42 -10.06 11.09
C SER A 107 17.60 -9.66 9.87
N LEU A 108 18.15 -9.76 8.66
CA LEU A 108 17.43 -9.55 7.41
C LEU A 108 16.31 -10.59 7.22
N LEU A 109 16.56 -11.86 7.56
CA LEU A 109 15.53 -12.90 7.54
C LEU A 109 14.39 -12.61 8.54
N SER A 110 14.73 -12.15 9.75
CA SER A 110 13.72 -11.70 10.71
C SER A 110 12.89 -10.54 10.19
N SER A 111 13.52 -9.58 9.50
CA SER A 111 12.86 -8.39 8.95
C SER A 111 12.00 -8.67 7.72
N LEU A 112 12.08 -9.86 7.11
CA LEU A 112 11.09 -10.31 6.12
C LEU A 112 9.68 -10.45 6.72
N ARG A 113 9.56 -10.45 8.05
CA ARG A 113 8.30 -10.48 8.81
C ARG A 113 7.92 -9.11 9.40
N ASP A 114 8.63 -8.04 9.03
CA ASP A 114 8.30 -6.68 9.51
C ASP A 114 6.86 -6.31 9.14
N LYS A 115 6.23 -5.52 10.01
CA LYS A 115 4.89 -4.99 9.79
C LYS A 115 4.78 -4.09 8.55
N ASP A 116 5.89 -3.46 8.14
CA ASP A 116 5.93 -2.57 7.01
C ASP A 116 6.44 -3.26 5.74
N ARG A 117 5.75 -3.05 4.62
CA ARG A 117 6.06 -3.70 3.34
C ARG A 117 7.40 -3.24 2.75
N TYR A 118 7.81 -1.99 2.97
CA TYR A 118 9.06 -1.47 2.43
C TYR A 118 10.24 -2.06 3.17
N VAL A 119 10.13 -2.27 4.48
CA VAL A 119 11.16 -2.98 5.27
C VAL A 119 11.31 -4.41 4.79
N ARG A 120 10.21 -5.14 4.58
CA ARG A 120 10.26 -6.50 4.01
C ARG A 120 10.90 -6.52 2.62
N TYR A 121 10.53 -5.55 1.76
CA TYR A 121 11.10 -5.43 0.42
C TYR A 121 12.60 -5.12 0.47
N GLY A 122 13.04 -4.16 1.28
CA GLY A 122 14.45 -3.81 1.48
C GLY A 122 15.27 -5.01 1.97
N SER A 123 14.73 -5.75 2.96
CA SER A 123 15.38 -6.96 3.48
C SER A 123 15.50 -8.06 2.42
N ALA A 124 14.46 -8.26 1.61
CA ALA A 124 14.50 -9.24 0.52
C ALA A 124 15.55 -8.83 -0.55
N LYS A 125 15.61 -7.53 -0.91
CA LYS A 125 16.62 -7.01 -1.85
C LYS A 125 18.04 -7.10 -1.31
N ALA A 126 18.22 -6.84 -0.01
CA ALA A 126 19.50 -7.03 0.66
C ALA A 126 19.97 -8.49 0.60
N LEU A 127 19.09 -9.43 0.92
CA LEU A 127 19.39 -10.87 0.83
C LEU A 127 19.70 -11.30 -0.60
N GLU A 128 18.95 -10.79 -1.59
CA GLU A 128 19.22 -11.03 -3.01
C GLU A 128 20.61 -10.56 -3.40
N LYS A 129 20.99 -9.34 -3.01
CA LYS A 129 22.30 -8.74 -3.29
C LYS A 129 23.46 -9.53 -2.64
N MET A 130 23.21 -10.06 -1.45
CA MET A 130 24.19 -10.91 -0.74
C MET A 130 24.28 -12.33 -1.30
N GLY A 131 23.51 -12.68 -2.34
CA GLY A 131 23.49 -14.02 -2.93
C GLY A 131 22.90 -15.09 -2.03
N TRP A 132 22.06 -14.68 -1.05
CA TRP A 132 21.41 -15.62 -0.15
C TRP A 132 20.36 -16.47 -0.88
N ALA A 133 20.29 -17.75 -0.52
CA ALA A 133 19.27 -18.68 -1.00
C ALA A 133 18.49 -19.29 0.17
N ALA A 134 17.17 -19.38 0.02
CA ALA A 134 16.30 -19.96 1.03
C ALA A 134 16.63 -21.44 1.27
N THR A 135 16.75 -21.83 2.52
CA THR A 135 16.99 -23.21 2.95
C THR A 135 15.70 -23.95 3.27
N THR A 136 14.64 -23.21 3.61
CA THR A 136 13.32 -23.74 3.93
C THR A 136 12.23 -23.12 3.06
N ASP A 137 11.13 -23.83 2.88
CA ASP A 137 9.95 -23.29 2.18
C ASP A 137 9.38 -22.07 2.88
N GLN A 138 9.46 -22.01 4.20
CA GLN A 138 8.99 -20.89 4.99
C GLN A 138 9.82 -19.62 4.71
N GLU A 139 11.14 -19.72 4.74
CA GLU A 139 12.04 -18.62 4.37
C GLU A 139 11.78 -18.15 2.94
N ARG A 140 11.63 -19.10 2.01
CA ARG A 140 11.33 -18.82 0.61
C ARG A 140 10.01 -18.06 0.48
N ALA A 141 8.97 -18.45 1.23
CA ALA A 141 7.68 -17.77 1.17
C ALA A 141 7.78 -16.33 1.67
N TYR A 142 8.42 -16.06 2.82
CA TYR A 142 8.61 -14.69 3.32
C TYR A 142 9.46 -13.83 2.37
N TYR A 143 10.50 -14.40 1.79
CA TYR A 143 11.32 -13.73 0.79
C TYR A 143 10.50 -13.31 -0.44
N LEU A 144 9.68 -14.21 -0.99
CA LEU A 144 8.79 -13.93 -2.11
C LEU A 144 7.70 -12.92 -1.75
N ILE A 145 7.17 -12.95 -0.51
CA ILE A 145 6.25 -11.92 0.00
C ILE A 145 6.94 -10.56 0.04
N GLY A 146 8.18 -10.49 0.52
CA GLY A 146 8.99 -9.27 0.52
C GLY A 146 9.17 -8.69 -0.87
N LEU A 147 9.49 -9.51 -1.85
CA LEU A 147 9.61 -9.12 -3.26
C LEU A 147 8.26 -8.87 -3.95
N GLN A 148 7.14 -9.23 -3.32
CA GLN A 148 5.79 -9.22 -3.92
C GLN A 148 5.69 -10.10 -5.19
N ASP A 149 6.46 -11.18 -5.26
CA ASP A 149 6.35 -12.15 -6.35
C ASP A 149 5.17 -13.11 -6.12
N TRP A 150 3.98 -12.58 -6.37
CA TRP A 150 2.72 -13.31 -6.22
C TRP A 150 2.61 -14.53 -7.11
N LYS A 151 3.28 -14.52 -8.27
CA LYS A 151 3.28 -15.66 -9.21
C LYS A 151 4.09 -16.84 -8.65
N ALA A 152 5.26 -16.56 -8.09
CA ALA A 152 6.09 -17.59 -7.47
C ALA A 152 5.42 -18.15 -6.20
N LEU A 153 4.77 -17.29 -5.38
CA LEU A 153 3.98 -17.73 -4.23
C LEU A 153 2.81 -18.62 -4.62
N HIS A 154 2.09 -18.29 -5.70
CA HIS A 154 1.02 -19.15 -6.21
C HIS A 154 1.54 -20.54 -6.63
N LYS A 155 2.68 -20.60 -7.34
CA LYS A 155 3.32 -21.86 -7.73
C LYS A 155 3.80 -22.69 -6.53
N MET A 156 4.15 -22.03 -5.43
CA MET A 156 4.61 -22.67 -4.21
C MET A 156 3.47 -23.44 -3.51
N GLY A 157 2.24 -22.94 -3.59
CA GLY A 157 1.06 -23.61 -3.03
C GLY A 157 1.01 -23.64 -1.51
N SER A 158 0.66 -24.79 -0.92
CA SER A 158 0.40 -24.94 0.51
C SER A 158 1.50 -24.40 1.46
N PRO A 159 2.80 -24.52 1.19
CA PRO A 159 3.84 -23.97 2.07
C PRO A 159 3.78 -22.46 2.24
N ALA A 160 3.20 -21.72 1.28
CA ALA A 160 3.04 -20.28 1.36
C ALA A 160 1.87 -19.82 2.25
N VAL A 161 0.94 -20.72 2.60
CA VAL A 161 -0.31 -20.36 3.30
C VAL A 161 -0.04 -19.73 4.66
N GLY A 162 0.81 -20.34 5.50
CA GLY A 162 1.15 -19.79 6.81
C GLY A 162 1.74 -18.39 6.75
N PRO A 163 2.83 -18.16 5.99
CA PRO A 163 3.42 -16.85 5.78
C PRO A 163 2.45 -15.80 5.22
N LEU A 164 1.56 -16.17 4.29
CA LEU A 164 0.53 -15.26 3.76
C LEU A 164 -0.49 -14.86 4.82
N ILE A 165 -0.93 -15.81 5.67
CA ILE A 165 -1.87 -15.53 6.78
C ILE A 165 -1.24 -14.59 7.81
N GLU A 166 0.02 -14.75 8.15
CA GLU A 166 0.72 -13.83 9.04
C GLU A 166 0.79 -12.41 8.45
N THR A 167 1.03 -12.32 7.14
CA THR A 167 1.17 -11.04 6.43
C THR A 167 -0.17 -10.34 6.16
N ILE A 168 -1.30 -11.02 6.28
CA ILE A 168 -2.63 -10.43 6.00
C ILE A 168 -2.98 -9.24 6.92
N ARG A 169 -2.24 -9.06 8.04
CA ARG A 169 -2.39 -7.93 8.96
C ARG A 169 -1.72 -6.64 8.47
N GLU A 170 -1.23 -6.63 7.27
CA GLU A 170 -0.64 -5.49 6.54
C GLU A 170 -1.54 -4.24 6.58
N LYS A 171 -0.95 -3.05 6.71
CA LYS A 171 -1.69 -1.78 6.68
C LYS A 171 -2.30 -1.49 5.30
N ASN A 172 -1.59 -1.86 4.23
CA ASN A 172 -2.01 -1.56 2.86
C ASN A 172 -3.14 -2.50 2.40
N PRO A 173 -4.35 -1.98 2.11
CA PRO A 173 -5.48 -2.80 1.69
C PRO A 173 -5.25 -3.55 0.38
N SER A 174 -4.51 -2.95 -0.57
CA SER A 174 -4.20 -3.58 -1.86
C SER A 174 -3.38 -4.86 -1.68
N THR A 175 -2.39 -4.84 -0.78
CA THR A 175 -1.58 -6.03 -0.44
C THR A 175 -2.46 -7.08 0.25
N ARG A 176 -3.31 -6.68 1.22
CA ARG A 176 -4.24 -7.61 1.88
C ARG A 176 -5.19 -8.27 0.88
N ALA A 177 -5.78 -7.50 -0.04
CA ALA A 177 -6.66 -8.04 -1.07
C ALA A 177 -5.95 -9.07 -1.95
N LYS A 178 -4.69 -8.79 -2.34
CA LYS A 178 -3.88 -9.71 -3.15
C LYS A 178 -3.56 -11.01 -2.40
N ILE A 179 -3.24 -10.92 -1.11
CA ILE A 179 -3.03 -12.09 -0.25
C ILE A 179 -4.30 -12.94 -0.19
N VAL A 180 -5.46 -12.31 0.00
CA VAL A 180 -6.75 -13.02 0.06
C VAL A 180 -7.08 -13.72 -1.25
N GLU A 181 -6.80 -13.09 -2.40
CA GLU A 181 -6.96 -13.73 -3.71
C GLU A 181 -6.13 -15.00 -3.82
N LEU A 182 -4.84 -14.94 -3.43
CA LEU A 182 -3.93 -16.08 -3.45
C LEU A 182 -4.38 -17.21 -2.53
N LEU A 183 -4.75 -16.87 -1.29
CA LEU A 183 -5.26 -17.84 -0.33
C LEU A 183 -6.52 -18.56 -0.87
N GLY A 184 -7.39 -17.82 -1.56
CA GLY A 184 -8.55 -18.40 -2.23
C GLY A 184 -8.21 -19.46 -3.29
N GLU A 185 -7.04 -19.38 -3.92
CA GLU A 185 -6.57 -20.33 -4.92
C GLU A 185 -5.91 -21.57 -4.30
N MET A 186 -5.38 -21.45 -3.08
CA MET A 186 -4.66 -22.53 -2.39
C MET A 186 -5.57 -23.61 -1.79
N ARG A 187 -6.85 -23.33 -1.54
CA ARG A 187 -7.91 -24.26 -1.12
C ARG A 187 -7.61 -25.11 0.12
N THR A 188 -6.75 -24.65 1.01
CA THR A 188 -6.50 -25.30 2.31
C THR A 188 -7.52 -24.83 3.35
N ASP A 189 -7.72 -25.60 4.45
CA ASP A 189 -8.65 -25.22 5.51
C ASP A 189 -8.22 -23.91 6.20
N ASP A 190 -6.92 -23.71 6.40
CA ASP A 190 -6.40 -22.47 6.98
C ASP A 190 -6.62 -21.29 6.05
N ALA A 191 -6.38 -21.45 4.75
CA ALA A 191 -6.67 -20.42 3.74
C ALA A 191 -8.17 -20.09 3.69
N LYS A 192 -9.04 -21.09 3.78
CA LYS A 192 -10.50 -20.90 3.87
C LYS A 192 -10.88 -20.06 5.06
N LYS A 193 -10.36 -20.38 6.26
CA LYS A 193 -10.61 -19.63 7.50
C LYS A 193 -10.10 -18.18 7.40
N ALA A 194 -8.93 -17.98 6.78
CA ALA A 194 -8.40 -16.63 6.55
C ALA A 194 -9.28 -15.82 5.59
N CYS A 195 -9.79 -16.42 4.52
CA CYS A 195 -10.73 -15.79 3.60
C CYS A 195 -12.08 -15.46 4.30
N GLU A 196 -12.58 -16.34 5.18
CA GLU A 196 -13.78 -16.05 6.00
C GLU A 196 -13.57 -14.83 6.90
N ASN A 197 -12.43 -14.72 7.56
CA ASN A 197 -12.09 -13.56 8.39
C ASN A 197 -12.00 -12.27 7.56
N ALA A 198 -11.43 -12.35 6.36
CA ALA A 198 -11.29 -11.22 5.44
C ALA A 198 -12.65 -10.67 4.92
N LEU A 199 -13.75 -11.42 5.02
CA LEU A 199 -15.10 -10.91 4.75
C LEU A 199 -15.48 -9.76 5.70
N GLY A 200 -14.89 -9.68 6.89
CA GLY A 200 -15.08 -8.61 7.87
C GLY A 200 -14.03 -7.49 7.80
N ASP A 201 -13.13 -7.47 6.84
CA ASP A 201 -12.08 -6.44 6.74
C ASP A 201 -12.68 -5.03 6.66
N ALA A 202 -11.98 -4.05 7.23
CA ALA A 202 -12.40 -2.66 7.21
C ALA A 202 -12.48 -2.11 5.77
N ASP A 203 -11.56 -2.55 4.90
CA ASP A 203 -11.49 -2.07 3.52
C ASP A 203 -12.40 -2.84 2.57
N PRO A 204 -13.19 -2.12 1.73
CA PRO A 204 -14.11 -2.76 0.79
C PRO A 204 -13.43 -3.63 -0.27
N SER A 205 -12.21 -3.28 -0.70
CA SER A 205 -11.49 -4.05 -1.73
C SER A 205 -11.05 -5.41 -1.21
N VAL A 206 -10.66 -5.49 0.06
CA VAL A 206 -10.30 -6.73 0.74
C VAL A 206 -11.53 -7.62 0.92
N ARG A 207 -12.66 -7.03 1.37
CA ARG A 207 -13.93 -7.78 1.45
C ARG A 207 -14.35 -8.34 0.10
N TRP A 208 -14.17 -7.56 -0.98
CA TRP A 208 -14.48 -8.02 -2.33
C TRP A 208 -13.59 -9.18 -2.78
N ALA A 209 -12.28 -9.08 -2.55
CA ALA A 209 -11.35 -10.18 -2.79
C ALA A 209 -11.76 -11.45 -2.01
N ALA A 210 -12.18 -11.29 -0.74
CA ALA A 210 -12.67 -12.40 0.08
C ALA A 210 -13.96 -13.04 -0.46
N ILE A 211 -14.88 -12.26 -1.02
CA ILE A 211 -16.09 -12.78 -1.69
C ILE A 211 -15.72 -13.63 -2.91
N ILE A 212 -14.77 -13.15 -3.71
CA ILE A 212 -14.30 -13.90 -4.89
C ILE A 212 -13.59 -15.20 -4.45
N ALA A 213 -12.72 -15.08 -3.44
CA ALA A 213 -11.99 -16.21 -2.87
C ALA A 213 -12.93 -17.26 -2.26
N SER A 214 -14.02 -16.82 -1.62
CA SER A 214 -15.04 -17.70 -1.01
C SER A 214 -15.61 -18.72 -1.98
N LYS A 215 -15.86 -18.31 -3.23
CA LYS A 215 -16.35 -19.22 -4.29
C LYS A 215 -15.34 -20.31 -4.62
N LYS A 216 -14.06 -19.97 -4.58
CA LYS A 216 -12.96 -20.92 -4.89
C LYS A 216 -12.70 -21.88 -3.73
N CYS A 217 -12.88 -21.41 -2.48
CA CYS A 217 -12.64 -22.19 -1.26
C CYS A 217 -13.86 -23.00 -0.79
N GLY A 218 -15.00 -22.94 -1.49
CA GLY A 218 -16.22 -23.66 -1.08
C GLY A 218 -16.85 -23.11 0.23
N ILE A 219 -16.68 -21.80 0.50
CA ILE A 219 -17.33 -21.14 1.63
C ILE A 219 -18.81 -20.95 1.29
N SER A 220 -19.70 -21.32 2.25
CA SER A 220 -21.14 -21.19 2.05
C SER A 220 -21.55 -19.72 1.79
N THR A 221 -22.29 -19.53 0.70
CA THR A 221 -22.78 -18.21 0.27
C THR A 221 -23.87 -17.64 1.18
N THR A 222 -24.40 -18.42 2.12
CA THR A 222 -25.45 -17.99 3.06
C THR A 222 -25.01 -16.87 4.00
N ARG A 223 -23.70 -16.69 4.22
CA ARG A 223 -23.10 -15.60 5.00
C ARG A 223 -22.72 -14.35 4.19
N LEU A 224 -22.89 -14.39 2.86
CA LEU A 224 -22.51 -13.31 1.95
C LEU A 224 -23.49 -12.13 1.84
N PRO A 225 -24.80 -12.21 2.13
CA PRO A 225 -25.74 -11.14 1.81
C PRO A 225 -25.40 -9.78 2.42
N LEU A 226 -24.92 -9.76 3.67
CA LEU A 226 -24.56 -8.51 4.38
C LEU A 226 -23.27 -7.86 3.86
N VAL A 227 -22.34 -8.66 3.33
CA VAL A 227 -21.06 -8.19 2.82
C VAL A 227 -21.20 -7.71 1.38
N VAL A 228 -22.06 -8.35 0.58
CA VAL A 228 -22.33 -7.97 -0.81
C VAL A 228 -23.00 -6.59 -0.91
N SER A 229 -23.80 -6.19 0.08
CA SER A 229 -24.43 -4.86 0.12
C SER A 229 -23.41 -3.71 0.29
N ARG A 230 -22.17 -4.04 0.64
CA ARG A 230 -21.06 -3.08 0.79
C ARG A 230 -20.00 -3.21 -0.31
N ARG A 231 -20.42 -3.54 -1.54
CA ARG A 231 -19.49 -3.55 -2.70
C ARG A 231 -18.71 -2.24 -2.76
N PRO A 232 -17.35 -2.27 -2.91
CA PRO A 232 -16.69 -1.15 -3.52
C PRO A 232 -17.15 -1.17 -4.99
N TRP A 233 -17.99 -0.23 -5.34
CA TRP A 233 -18.30 0.01 -6.75
C TRP A 233 -16.97 0.38 -7.40
N THR A 234 -16.57 -0.36 -8.43
CA THR A 234 -15.68 0.23 -9.43
C THR A 234 -16.26 1.60 -9.72
N THR A 235 -15.47 2.66 -9.56
CA THR A 235 -15.91 4.03 -9.75
C THR A 235 -16.80 4.05 -10.99
N PRO A 236 -18.09 4.33 -10.85
CA PRO A 236 -19.00 4.26 -11.99
C PRO A 236 -18.51 5.27 -13.01
N SER A 237 -18.43 4.88 -14.27
CA SER A 237 -18.04 5.80 -15.32
C SER A 237 -18.92 7.05 -15.22
N PRO A 238 -18.36 8.27 -15.18
CA PRO A 238 -19.14 9.51 -15.10
C PRO A 238 -20.23 9.57 -16.14
N PHE A 239 -19.93 9.06 -17.34
CA PHE A 239 -20.84 8.98 -18.46
C PHE A 239 -21.97 7.95 -18.23
N GLY A 240 -21.66 6.78 -17.64
CA GLY A 240 -22.66 5.77 -17.31
C GLY A 240 -23.69 6.26 -16.29
N VAL A 241 -23.23 6.96 -15.24
CA VAL A 241 -24.14 7.56 -14.23
C VAL A 241 -24.97 8.69 -14.83
N ALA A 242 -24.39 9.49 -15.72
CA ALA A 242 -25.13 10.56 -16.41
C ALA A 242 -26.23 9.99 -17.31
N ILE A 243 -25.95 8.95 -18.08
CA ILE A 243 -26.96 8.26 -18.91
C ILE A 243 -28.09 7.70 -18.06
N LEU A 244 -27.78 7.01 -16.94
CA LEU A 244 -28.79 6.48 -16.05
C LEU A 244 -29.68 7.59 -15.45
N ASN A 245 -29.09 8.72 -15.09
CA ASN A 245 -29.85 9.86 -14.59
C ASN A 245 -30.64 10.61 -15.67
N PHE A 246 -30.18 10.54 -16.91
CA PHE A 246 -30.91 11.13 -18.04
C PHE A 246 -32.21 10.35 -18.35
N PHE A 247 -32.13 9.03 -18.43
CA PHE A 247 -33.30 8.20 -18.71
C PHE A 247 -34.17 7.91 -17.50
N PHE A 248 -33.56 7.78 -16.34
CA PHE A 248 -34.21 7.38 -15.08
C PHE A 248 -33.79 8.32 -13.96
N CYS A 249 -34.28 9.53 -13.96
CA CYS A 249 -33.92 10.61 -13.05
C CYS A 249 -33.77 10.11 -11.60
N GLY A 250 -32.55 10.19 -11.06
CA GLY A 250 -32.21 9.76 -9.70
C GLY A 250 -31.59 8.36 -9.57
N ILE A 251 -31.81 7.43 -10.52
CA ILE A 251 -31.23 6.07 -10.44
C ILE A 251 -29.70 6.12 -10.48
N GLY A 252 -29.08 6.98 -11.27
CA GLY A 252 -27.65 7.16 -11.29
C GLY A 252 -27.07 7.56 -9.94
N TYR A 253 -27.76 8.39 -9.16
CA TYR A 253 -27.36 8.73 -7.78
C TYR A 253 -27.48 7.56 -6.83
N HIS A 254 -28.45 6.67 -7.03
CA HIS A 254 -28.54 5.43 -6.25
C HIS A 254 -27.28 4.56 -6.45
N PHE A 255 -26.77 4.49 -7.67
CA PHE A 255 -25.51 3.81 -7.94
C PHE A 255 -24.30 4.50 -7.26
N LEU A 256 -24.36 5.79 -6.97
CA LEU A 256 -23.37 6.52 -6.19
C LEU A 256 -23.60 6.39 -4.66
N GLN A 257 -24.51 5.51 -4.23
CA GLN A 257 -24.90 5.33 -2.82
C GLN A 257 -25.43 6.62 -2.15
N LYS A 258 -25.97 7.55 -2.93
CA LYS A 258 -26.61 8.76 -2.42
C LYS A 258 -28.07 8.45 -2.13
N TRP A 259 -28.47 8.48 -0.86
CA TRP A 259 -29.83 8.14 -0.37
C TRP A 259 -30.95 8.93 -1.08
N TYR A 260 -30.68 10.17 -1.44
CA TYR A 260 -31.66 11.03 -2.14
C TYR A 260 -31.92 10.61 -3.60
N GLY A 261 -31.08 9.74 -4.18
CA GLY A 261 -31.29 9.25 -5.55
C GLY A 261 -32.58 8.47 -5.69
N TYR A 262 -32.90 7.62 -4.72
CA TYR A 262 -34.15 6.88 -4.69
C TYR A 262 -35.36 7.81 -4.51
N LEU A 263 -35.25 8.78 -3.60
CA LEU A 263 -36.32 9.76 -3.37
C LEU A 263 -36.57 10.60 -4.65
N LEU A 264 -35.52 11.05 -5.31
CA LEU A 264 -35.62 11.82 -6.55
C LEU A 264 -36.30 11.01 -7.66
N PHE A 265 -35.95 9.71 -7.79
CA PHE A 265 -36.58 8.80 -8.74
C PHE A 265 -38.06 8.62 -8.46
N MET A 266 -38.45 8.41 -7.20
CA MET A 266 -39.86 8.25 -6.81
C MET A 266 -40.67 9.52 -7.08
N CYS A 267 -40.13 10.70 -6.73
CA CYS A 267 -40.77 12.00 -7.02
C CYS A 267 -40.95 12.20 -8.54
N TYR A 268 -39.91 11.87 -9.31
CA TYR A 268 -39.94 11.95 -10.77
C TYR A 268 -41.05 11.05 -11.37
N MET A 269 -41.10 9.78 -10.96
CA MET A 269 -42.12 8.84 -11.43
C MET A 269 -43.55 9.29 -11.06
N THR A 270 -43.71 9.79 -9.85
CA THR A 270 -45.01 10.31 -9.39
C THR A 270 -45.43 11.54 -10.23
N ALA A 271 -44.54 12.48 -10.45
CA ALA A 271 -44.79 13.64 -11.30
C ALA A 271 -45.15 13.24 -12.73
N MET A 272 -44.50 12.23 -13.31
CA MET A 272 -44.83 11.73 -14.65
C MET A 272 -46.23 11.14 -14.71
N VAL A 273 -46.68 10.40 -13.70
CA VAL A 273 -48.03 9.88 -13.63
C VAL A 273 -49.06 11.03 -13.56
N PHE A 274 -48.78 12.07 -12.76
CA PHE A 274 -49.69 13.25 -12.69
C PHE A 274 -49.74 13.97 -14.04
N VAL A 275 -48.63 14.20 -14.71
CA VAL A 275 -48.60 14.84 -16.03
C VAL A 275 -49.35 14.00 -17.03
N GLN A 276 -49.24 12.68 -17.05
CA GLN A 276 -49.97 11.77 -17.91
C GLN A 276 -51.49 11.86 -17.67
N LEU A 277 -51.91 11.85 -16.40
CA LEU A 277 -53.34 11.95 -16.03
C LEU A 277 -53.94 13.30 -16.42
N TYR A 278 -53.19 14.40 -16.28
CA TYR A 278 -53.66 15.75 -16.56
C TYR A 278 -53.67 16.09 -18.06
N THR A 279 -52.64 15.64 -18.79
CA THR A 279 -52.46 16.02 -20.25
C THR A 279 -53.01 14.97 -21.20
N GLY A 280 -53.30 13.74 -20.71
CA GLY A 280 -53.70 12.62 -21.56
C GLY A 280 -52.65 12.16 -22.56
N THR A 281 -51.39 12.63 -22.44
CA THR A 281 -50.31 12.29 -23.36
C THR A 281 -49.75 10.91 -23.13
N LEU A 282 -49.50 10.14 -24.21
CA LEU A 282 -48.85 8.81 -24.15
C LEU A 282 -47.37 8.87 -23.79
N PHE A 283 -46.71 10.04 -23.93
CA PHE A 283 -45.28 10.22 -23.69
C PHE A 283 -44.99 11.42 -22.77
N PRO A 284 -45.33 11.35 -21.47
CA PRO A 284 -45.12 12.47 -20.55
C PRO A 284 -43.64 12.84 -20.35
N PHE A 285 -42.71 11.93 -20.69
CA PHE A 285 -41.26 12.12 -20.56
C PHE A 285 -40.75 13.34 -21.36
N ILE A 286 -41.40 13.73 -22.45
CA ILE A 286 -41.01 14.89 -23.29
C ILE A 286 -40.90 16.17 -22.45
N TYR A 287 -41.79 16.35 -21.47
CA TYR A 287 -41.81 17.54 -20.62
C TYR A 287 -40.72 17.49 -19.51
N ALA A 288 -40.16 16.33 -19.25
CA ALA A 288 -39.15 16.13 -18.20
C ALA A 288 -37.69 16.22 -18.73
N TYR A 289 -37.46 16.18 -20.04
CA TYR A 289 -36.09 16.15 -20.58
C TYR A 289 -35.20 17.31 -20.09
N PRO A 290 -35.65 18.57 -19.99
CA PRO A 290 -34.80 19.63 -19.48
C PRO A 290 -34.31 19.35 -18.03
N PHE A 291 -35.17 18.79 -17.18
CA PHE A 291 -34.83 18.46 -15.80
C PHE A 291 -33.90 17.26 -15.72
N THR A 292 -34.16 16.18 -16.45
CA THR A 292 -33.30 14.99 -16.46
C THR A 292 -31.92 15.32 -17.04
N TRP A 293 -31.82 16.29 -17.98
CA TRP A 293 -30.57 16.80 -18.51
C TRP A 293 -29.73 17.47 -17.42
N ILE A 294 -30.32 18.34 -16.61
CA ILE A 294 -29.66 19.01 -15.49
C ILE A 294 -29.13 17.96 -14.48
N VAL A 295 -29.96 16.98 -14.14
CA VAL A 295 -29.59 15.91 -13.20
C VAL A 295 -28.45 15.04 -13.76
N ALA A 296 -28.47 14.75 -15.05
CA ALA A 296 -27.41 14.01 -15.74
C ALA A 296 -26.07 14.76 -15.74
N VAL A 297 -26.10 16.05 -16.10
CA VAL A 297 -24.91 16.91 -16.09
C VAL A 297 -24.33 17.04 -14.68
N HIS A 298 -25.16 17.29 -13.68
CA HIS A 298 -24.72 17.37 -12.29
C HIS A 298 -24.06 16.06 -11.82
N SER A 299 -24.67 14.93 -12.13
CA SER A 299 -24.11 13.62 -11.74
C SER A 299 -22.79 13.32 -12.44
N TYR A 300 -22.63 13.72 -13.69
CA TYR A 300 -21.37 13.61 -14.43
C TYR A 300 -20.24 14.36 -13.73
N TYR A 301 -20.47 15.64 -13.39
CA TYR A 301 -19.47 16.45 -12.71
C TYR A 301 -19.17 15.93 -11.31
N MET A 302 -20.18 15.45 -10.57
CA MET A 302 -19.99 14.89 -9.24
C MET A 302 -19.09 13.67 -9.26
N VAL A 303 -19.25 12.75 -10.22
CA VAL A 303 -18.37 11.57 -10.36
C VAL A 303 -16.98 11.98 -10.80
N LYS A 304 -16.85 12.93 -11.71
CA LYS A 304 -15.56 13.41 -12.20
C LYS A 304 -14.70 14.00 -11.07
N HIS A 305 -15.32 14.74 -10.15
CA HIS A 305 -14.61 15.35 -8.99
C HIS A 305 -14.54 14.46 -7.75
N MET A 306 -15.16 13.26 -7.74
CA MET A 306 -14.98 12.29 -6.66
C MET A 306 -13.55 11.68 -6.59
N HIS A 307 -12.75 11.89 -7.62
CA HIS A 307 -11.35 11.46 -7.66
C HIS A 307 -10.38 12.52 -7.13
N ASP A 308 -10.85 13.74 -6.90
CA ASP A 308 -10.02 14.88 -6.46
C ASP A 308 -10.13 15.12 -4.93
N LEU A 309 -10.89 14.30 -4.23
CA LEU A 309 -11.07 14.27 -2.76
C LEU A 309 -10.56 12.94 -2.17
#